data_f326217a2e771e849393e1ba651d2bc7
#
_entry.id   f326217a2e771e849393e1ba651d2bc7
#
_cell.length_a   1.000
_cell.length_b   1.000
_cell.length_c   1.000
_cell.angle_alpha   90.00
_cell.angle_beta   90.00
_cell.angle_gamma   90.00
#
_symmetry.space_group_name_H-M   'P 1'
#
loop_
_entity.id
_entity.type
_entity.pdbx_description
1 polymer ?
#
loop_
_entity_poly.entity_id
_entity_poly.type
_entity_poly.pdbx_seq_one_letter_code
_entity_poly.pdbx_strand_id
1 'polypeptide(L)'
;MAENVKRKKKKRAVLIVLMALVLAVLAVVCVYETELNKLDSNDGVDNSFYDSQFKNKKVMVIVPHEDDDLLISGQVLPPMYKNGADVRVVFATNGDKRVSAYTRQSEACNALEKLGIPREKVIFLGYPDGTQLYVGKKAFSFSSGWDHTYAGKGFKDYHFDRFGTHAKYTAENMVDDIESVVLEYRPDYILAKDFDTHTDHRGVSISFEKAMERILKKESGYTPKVLKCFGYSLAWKSKPDFYALNIKSTVMQDREKNNDPSYETDVPQYRWNNRVRLPIDKKSLSHSILRCSEYKALSEHLSQYAYCYSERIINGDSVYWNRRTDSLTYNADISVSSGDAS
;
A
#
# COMPACT_ATOMS: atom_id res chain seq x y z
N MET A 1 63.38 -19.04 -10.39
CA MET A 1 62.48 -20.21 -10.33
C MET A 1 61.67 -20.30 -9.04
N ALA A 2 62.30 -20.12 -7.85
CA ALA A 2 61.62 -20.21 -6.56
C ALA A 2 60.56 -19.12 -6.31
N GLU A 3 60.76 -17.91 -6.80
CA GLU A 3 59.83 -16.80 -6.63
C GLU A 3 58.53 -16.98 -7.41
N ASN A 4 58.59 -17.53 -8.62
CA ASN A 4 57.40 -17.88 -9.42
C ASN A 4 56.58 -19.01 -8.77
N VAL A 5 57.22 -19.93 -8.09
CA VAL A 5 56.52 -21.00 -7.35
C VAL A 5 55.82 -20.46 -6.13
N LYS A 6 56.46 -19.55 -5.38
CA LYS A 6 55.85 -18.85 -4.24
C LYS A 6 54.63 -18.01 -4.68
N ARG A 7 54.74 -17.30 -5.78
CA ARG A 7 53.65 -16.49 -6.34
C ARG A 7 52.45 -17.35 -6.78
N LYS A 8 52.70 -18.49 -7.42
CA LYS A 8 51.64 -19.47 -7.78
C LYS A 8 50.97 -20.06 -6.54
N LYS A 9 51.74 -20.44 -5.50
CA LYS A 9 51.15 -20.94 -4.25
C LYS A 9 50.26 -19.88 -3.56
N LYS A 10 50.71 -18.60 -3.49
CA LYS A 10 49.94 -17.51 -2.93
C LYS A 10 48.63 -17.27 -3.71
N LYS A 11 48.68 -17.27 -5.05
CA LYS A 11 47.46 -17.15 -5.87
C LYS A 11 46.48 -18.31 -5.65
N ARG A 12 46.99 -19.56 -5.53
CA ARG A 12 46.14 -20.71 -5.23
C ARG A 12 45.51 -20.61 -3.84
N ALA A 13 46.25 -20.17 -2.83
CA ALA A 13 45.71 -19.98 -1.49
C ALA A 13 44.63 -18.91 -1.46
N VAL A 14 44.82 -17.77 -2.14
CA VAL A 14 43.79 -16.72 -2.28
C VAL A 14 42.53 -17.26 -2.99
N LEU A 15 42.73 -18.04 -4.06
CA LEU A 15 41.61 -18.63 -4.78
C LEU A 15 40.81 -19.60 -3.89
N ILE A 16 41.48 -20.43 -3.10
CA ILE A 16 40.86 -21.36 -2.16
C ILE A 16 40.05 -20.58 -1.10
N VAL A 17 40.60 -19.50 -0.55
CA VAL A 17 39.90 -18.67 0.43
C VAL A 17 38.64 -18.01 -0.20
N LEU A 18 38.78 -17.49 -1.42
CA LEU A 18 37.61 -16.91 -2.13
C LEU A 18 36.52 -17.95 -2.41
N MET A 19 36.93 -19.14 -2.83
CA MET A 19 35.96 -20.25 -3.03
C MET A 19 35.28 -20.65 -1.73
N ALA A 20 36.03 -20.73 -0.62
CA ALA A 20 35.45 -21.04 0.68
C ALA A 20 34.44 -19.98 1.14
N LEU A 21 34.75 -18.70 0.91
CA LEU A 21 33.82 -17.59 1.20
C LEU A 21 32.56 -17.67 0.35
N VAL A 22 32.70 -17.94 -0.95
CA VAL A 22 31.54 -18.11 -1.84
C VAL A 22 30.66 -19.29 -1.37
N LEU A 23 31.28 -20.44 -1.04
CA LEU A 23 30.55 -21.59 -0.52
C LEU A 23 29.85 -21.30 0.81
N ALA A 24 30.48 -20.55 1.69
CA ALA A 24 29.87 -20.13 2.95
C ALA A 24 28.64 -19.23 2.72
N VAL A 25 28.76 -18.27 1.81
CA VAL A 25 27.62 -17.41 1.42
C VAL A 25 26.48 -18.26 0.80
N LEU A 26 26.80 -19.16 -0.10
CA LEU A 26 25.81 -20.06 -0.71
C LEU A 26 25.13 -20.95 0.34
N ALA A 27 25.87 -21.47 1.32
CA ALA A 27 25.31 -22.25 2.41
C ALA A 27 24.33 -21.42 3.26
N VAL A 28 24.69 -20.17 3.59
CA VAL A 28 23.81 -19.25 4.30
C VAL A 28 22.54 -18.98 3.50
N VAL A 29 22.66 -18.73 2.19
CA VAL A 29 21.51 -18.52 1.31
C VAL A 29 20.62 -19.77 1.25
N CYS A 30 21.21 -20.96 1.15
CA CYS A 30 20.43 -22.21 1.13
C CYS A 30 19.68 -22.46 2.44
N VAL A 31 20.32 -22.21 3.60
CA VAL A 31 19.66 -22.29 4.91
C VAL A 31 18.51 -21.28 4.97
N TYR A 32 18.78 -20.08 4.53
CA TYR A 32 17.80 -19.01 4.45
C TYR A 32 16.59 -19.40 3.63
N GLU A 33 16.77 -19.84 2.39
CA GLU A 33 15.69 -20.29 1.52
C GLU A 33 14.93 -21.49 2.11
N THR A 34 15.64 -22.41 2.78
CA THR A 34 15.01 -23.58 3.43
C THR A 34 14.11 -23.18 4.58
N GLU A 35 14.53 -22.22 5.42
CA GLU A 35 13.71 -21.74 6.53
C GLU A 35 12.51 -20.92 6.03
N LEU A 36 12.68 -20.13 4.97
CA LEU A 36 11.57 -19.44 4.33
C LEU A 36 10.52 -20.43 3.78
N ASN A 37 10.96 -21.49 3.14
CA ASN A 37 10.07 -22.54 2.63
C ASN A 37 9.25 -23.22 3.75
N LYS A 38 9.78 -23.34 4.95
CA LYS A 38 9.03 -23.89 6.10
C LYS A 38 7.91 -22.98 6.56
N LEU A 39 8.07 -21.65 6.40
CA LEU A 39 7.06 -20.66 6.75
C LEU A 39 5.92 -20.62 5.75
N ASP A 40 6.22 -20.96 4.49
CA ASP A 40 5.31 -20.94 3.36
C ASP A 40 4.13 -21.91 3.50
N SER A 41 4.29 -22.95 4.34
CA SER A 41 3.33 -24.05 4.40
C SER A 41 2.08 -23.74 5.24
N ASN A 42 2.08 -22.72 6.10
CA ASN A 42 1.07 -22.64 7.16
C ASN A 42 0.06 -21.49 7.02
N ASP A 43 0.36 -20.43 6.26
CA ASP A 43 -0.46 -19.21 6.28
C ASP A 43 -0.96 -18.73 4.91
N GLY A 44 -0.39 -19.24 3.83
CA GLY A 44 -0.81 -18.89 2.48
C GLY A 44 -2.01 -19.71 2.00
N VAL A 45 -2.77 -19.15 1.08
CA VAL A 45 -3.92 -19.80 0.44
C VAL A 45 -3.61 -20.20 -0.99
N ASP A 46 -4.35 -21.17 -1.48
CA ASP A 46 -4.29 -21.54 -2.89
C ASP A 46 -5.08 -20.56 -3.77
N ASN A 47 -4.82 -20.55 -5.05
CA ASN A 47 -5.53 -19.71 -6.00
C ASN A 47 -7.06 -19.88 -5.94
N SER A 48 -7.55 -21.05 -5.52
CA SER A 48 -8.98 -21.33 -5.32
C SER A 48 -9.65 -20.36 -4.34
N PHE A 49 -8.93 -19.87 -3.34
CA PHE A 49 -9.43 -18.84 -2.44
C PHE A 49 -9.73 -17.55 -3.20
N TYR A 50 -8.77 -17.07 -3.99
CA TYR A 50 -8.92 -15.84 -4.76
C TYR A 50 -9.94 -16.00 -5.88
N ASP A 51 -9.97 -17.15 -6.56
CA ASP A 51 -10.99 -17.46 -7.56
C ASP A 51 -12.40 -17.42 -6.97
N SER A 52 -12.60 -18.02 -5.80
CA SER A 52 -13.92 -18.04 -5.14
C SER A 52 -14.38 -16.67 -4.64
N GLN A 53 -13.46 -15.81 -4.21
CA GLN A 53 -13.80 -14.53 -3.59
C GLN A 53 -13.84 -13.37 -4.59
N PHE A 54 -12.95 -13.37 -5.60
CA PHE A 54 -12.68 -12.19 -6.41
C PHE A 54 -12.88 -12.38 -7.91
N LYS A 55 -13.08 -13.58 -8.41
CA LYS A 55 -13.37 -13.82 -9.84
C LYS A 55 -14.60 -13.05 -10.29
N ASN A 56 -14.46 -12.33 -11.38
CA ASN A 56 -15.49 -11.45 -11.94
C ASN A 56 -15.96 -10.33 -10.98
N LYS A 57 -15.18 -10.04 -9.92
CA LYS A 57 -15.44 -8.92 -9.03
C LYS A 57 -14.65 -7.70 -9.46
N LYS A 58 -15.24 -6.54 -9.25
CA LYS A 58 -14.59 -5.25 -9.41
C LYS A 58 -13.95 -4.83 -8.10
N VAL A 59 -12.65 -4.62 -8.10
CA VAL A 59 -11.88 -4.22 -6.93
C VAL A 59 -11.26 -2.85 -7.18
N MET A 60 -11.50 -1.91 -6.28
CA MET A 60 -10.91 -0.58 -6.33
C MET A 60 -10.02 -0.36 -5.12
N VAL A 61 -8.83 0.17 -5.35
CA VAL A 61 -7.93 0.66 -4.31
C VAL A 61 -7.96 2.18 -4.36
N ILE A 62 -8.15 2.85 -3.23
CA ILE A 62 -8.12 4.31 -3.13
C ILE A 62 -7.12 4.71 -2.06
N VAL A 63 -6.10 5.45 -2.48
CA VAL A 63 -4.97 5.85 -1.63
C VAL A 63 -4.56 7.29 -1.89
N PRO A 64 -3.90 7.94 -0.91
CA PRO A 64 -3.36 9.29 -1.07
C PRO A 64 -2.23 9.37 -2.10
N HIS A 65 -1.13 8.66 -1.87
CA HIS A 65 0.13 8.83 -2.62
C HIS A 65 0.50 7.57 -3.42
N GLU A 66 1.45 7.76 -4.31
CA GLU A 66 1.92 6.79 -5.30
C GLU A 66 2.92 5.76 -4.72
N ASP A 67 2.69 5.27 -3.54
CA ASP A 67 3.37 4.14 -2.89
C ASP A 67 2.44 3.50 -1.85
N ASP A 68 1.38 4.21 -1.47
CA ASP A 68 0.41 3.78 -0.47
C ASP A 68 -0.42 2.57 -0.93
N ASP A 69 -0.62 2.39 -2.22
CA ASP A 69 -1.28 1.23 -2.81
C ASP A 69 -0.54 -0.07 -2.46
N LEU A 70 0.79 -0.03 -2.54
CA LEU A 70 1.65 -1.14 -2.14
C LEU A 70 1.58 -1.36 -0.63
N LEU A 71 1.59 -0.27 0.15
CA LEU A 71 1.51 -0.35 1.60
C LEU A 71 0.25 -1.04 2.12
N ILE A 72 -0.87 -0.94 1.41
CA ILE A 72 -2.13 -1.52 1.87
C ILE A 72 -2.58 -2.76 1.09
N SER A 73 -2.07 -2.98 -0.12
CA SER A 73 -2.61 -4.02 -1.00
C SER A 73 -1.61 -4.71 -1.91
N GLY A 74 -0.32 -4.34 -1.86
CA GLY A 74 0.70 -4.83 -2.79
C GLY A 74 0.82 -6.35 -2.88
N GLN A 75 0.51 -7.07 -1.80
CA GLN A 75 0.55 -8.52 -1.78
C GLN A 75 -0.74 -9.21 -2.22
N VAL A 76 -1.88 -8.56 -2.08
CA VAL A 76 -3.19 -9.17 -2.37
C VAL A 76 -3.73 -8.79 -3.75
N LEU A 77 -3.33 -7.65 -4.30
CA LEU A 77 -3.75 -7.22 -5.64
C LEU A 77 -3.31 -8.17 -6.76
N PRO A 78 -2.03 -8.64 -6.80
CA PRO A 78 -1.59 -9.54 -7.85
C PRO A 78 -2.43 -10.81 -7.95
N PRO A 79 -2.66 -11.56 -6.85
CA PRO A 79 -3.51 -12.75 -6.94
C PRO A 79 -4.97 -12.42 -7.23
N MET A 80 -5.54 -11.29 -6.77
CA MET A 80 -6.89 -10.87 -7.17
C MET A 80 -6.98 -10.68 -8.67
N TYR A 81 -6.08 -9.89 -9.26
CA TYR A 81 -6.07 -9.61 -10.69
C TYR A 81 -5.84 -10.87 -11.52
N LYS A 82 -4.88 -11.70 -11.14
CA LYS A 82 -4.56 -12.96 -11.82
C LYS A 82 -5.73 -13.94 -11.83
N ASN A 83 -6.54 -13.95 -10.77
CA ASN A 83 -7.70 -14.82 -10.65
C ASN A 83 -9.00 -14.17 -11.17
N GLY A 84 -8.89 -13.15 -12.01
CA GLY A 84 -10.00 -12.61 -12.80
C GLY A 84 -10.79 -11.49 -12.12
N ALA A 85 -10.26 -10.84 -11.09
CA ALA A 85 -10.80 -9.56 -10.64
C ALA A 85 -10.49 -8.46 -11.66
N ASP A 86 -11.46 -7.58 -11.93
CA ASP A 86 -11.17 -6.30 -12.57
C ASP A 86 -10.69 -5.33 -11.48
N VAL A 87 -9.45 -4.87 -11.60
CA VAL A 87 -8.81 -4.01 -10.59
C VAL A 87 -8.67 -2.58 -11.12
N ARG A 88 -8.92 -1.59 -10.26
CA ARG A 88 -8.57 -0.19 -10.46
C ARG A 88 -7.82 0.33 -9.25
N VAL A 89 -6.76 1.10 -9.50
CA VAL A 89 -5.99 1.78 -8.45
C VAL A 89 -6.12 3.28 -8.64
N VAL A 90 -6.59 3.96 -7.61
CA VAL A 90 -6.87 5.41 -7.61
C VAL A 90 -5.93 6.10 -6.63
N PHE A 91 -5.12 7.00 -7.15
CA PHE A 91 -4.26 7.89 -6.39
C PHE A 91 -4.92 9.26 -6.30
N ALA A 92 -5.13 9.75 -5.07
CA ALA A 92 -5.83 11.00 -4.88
C ALA A 92 -4.92 12.23 -5.08
N THR A 93 -3.69 12.17 -4.63
CA THR A 93 -2.71 13.24 -4.78
C THR A 93 -1.60 12.86 -5.76
N ASN A 94 -0.84 13.86 -6.19
CA ASN A 94 0.27 13.68 -7.12
C ASN A 94 1.59 13.30 -6.43
N GLY A 95 1.63 13.27 -5.10
CA GLY A 95 2.85 13.05 -4.33
C GLY A 95 3.96 14.07 -4.62
N ASP A 96 3.61 15.26 -5.07
CA ASP A 96 4.50 16.22 -5.73
C ASP A 96 5.16 17.24 -4.79
N LYS A 97 5.15 16.96 -3.48
CA LYS A 97 5.75 17.85 -2.47
C LYS A 97 7.27 18.06 -2.64
N ARG A 98 7.99 17.05 -3.06
CA ARG A 98 9.46 17.08 -3.18
C ARG A 98 9.97 16.60 -4.53
N VAL A 99 9.15 15.91 -5.29
CA VAL A 99 9.48 15.27 -6.56
C VAL A 99 8.37 15.61 -7.55
N SER A 100 8.65 15.69 -8.83
CA SER A 100 7.61 15.99 -9.80
C SER A 100 6.51 14.94 -9.82
N ALA A 101 5.26 15.36 -9.99
CA ALA A 101 4.12 14.46 -10.19
C ALA A 101 4.41 13.41 -11.28
N TYR A 102 5.07 13.83 -12.37
CA TYR A 102 5.46 12.94 -13.47
C TYR A 102 6.29 11.75 -12.96
N THR A 103 7.31 12.02 -12.20
CA THR A 103 8.18 10.97 -11.66
C THR A 103 7.37 10.03 -10.78
N ARG A 104 6.58 10.59 -9.85
CA ARG A 104 5.76 9.79 -8.93
C ARG A 104 4.77 8.88 -9.64
N GLN A 105 3.98 9.45 -10.55
CA GLN A 105 3.00 8.70 -11.32
C GLN A 105 3.65 7.64 -12.22
N SER A 106 4.81 7.96 -12.82
CA SER A 106 5.56 6.98 -13.62
C SER A 106 6.06 5.82 -12.76
N GLU A 107 6.60 6.12 -11.57
CA GLU A 107 7.05 5.11 -10.61
C GLU A 107 5.89 4.21 -10.18
N ALA A 108 4.73 4.79 -9.85
CA ALA A 108 3.53 4.02 -9.48
C ALA A 108 3.05 3.09 -10.60
N CYS A 109 3.01 3.60 -11.83
CA CYS A 109 2.66 2.75 -12.98
C CYS A 109 3.66 1.61 -13.17
N ASN A 110 4.97 1.89 -13.08
CA ASN A 110 6.00 0.86 -13.19
C ASN A 110 5.87 -0.18 -12.07
N ALA A 111 5.62 0.27 -10.85
CA ALA A 111 5.43 -0.60 -9.69
C ALA A 111 4.23 -1.55 -9.88
N LEU A 112 3.10 -1.02 -10.32
CA LEU A 112 1.91 -1.83 -10.60
C LEU A 112 2.11 -2.79 -11.76
N GLU A 113 2.85 -2.41 -12.80
CA GLU A 113 3.23 -3.32 -13.89
C GLU A 113 4.11 -4.48 -13.39
N LYS A 114 4.98 -4.27 -12.38
CA LYS A 114 5.72 -5.37 -11.72
C LYS A 114 4.80 -6.35 -11.00
N LEU A 115 3.65 -5.88 -10.56
CA LEU A 115 2.59 -6.71 -9.98
C LEU A 115 1.66 -7.34 -11.02
N GLY A 116 1.87 -7.05 -12.31
CA GLY A 116 1.06 -7.53 -13.43
C GLY A 116 -0.21 -6.70 -13.68
N ILE A 117 -0.35 -5.54 -13.04
CA ILE A 117 -1.49 -4.63 -13.21
C ILE A 117 -1.10 -3.56 -14.24
N PRO A 118 -1.78 -3.50 -15.39
CA PRO A 118 -1.39 -2.60 -16.46
C PRO A 118 -1.81 -1.13 -16.19
N ARG A 119 -1.12 -0.19 -16.84
CA ARG A 119 -1.26 1.26 -16.62
C ARG A 119 -2.66 1.82 -16.85
N GLU A 120 -3.43 1.22 -17.73
CA GLU A 120 -4.82 1.63 -17.99
C GLU A 120 -5.77 1.33 -16.81
N LYS A 121 -5.29 0.57 -15.81
CA LYS A 121 -6.02 0.31 -14.57
C LYS A 121 -5.75 1.36 -13.49
N VAL A 122 -4.86 2.31 -13.77
CA VAL A 122 -4.44 3.34 -12.81
C VAL A 122 -5.14 4.66 -13.11
N ILE A 123 -5.69 5.28 -12.08
CA ILE A 123 -6.39 6.56 -12.12
C ILE A 123 -5.70 7.52 -11.15
N PHE A 124 -5.37 8.71 -11.63
CA PHE A 124 -4.83 9.79 -10.81
C PHE A 124 -5.87 10.90 -10.73
N LEU A 125 -6.28 11.29 -9.51
CA LEU A 125 -7.22 12.39 -9.35
C LEU A 125 -6.56 13.74 -9.54
N GLY A 126 -5.24 13.84 -9.36
CA GLY A 126 -4.46 15.02 -9.72
C GLY A 126 -4.37 16.10 -8.65
N TYR A 127 -4.77 15.83 -7.40
CA TYR A 127 -4.67 16.80 -6.32
C TYR A 127 -3.23 16.94 -5.81
N PRO A 128 -2.85 18.14 -5.28
CA PRO A 128 -1.49 18.34 -4.78
C PRO A 128 -1.25 17.57 -3.48
N ASP A 129 0.00 17.17 -3.28
CA ASP A 129 0.49 16.65 -2.00
C ASP A 129 0.60 17.81 -0.98
N GLY A 130 0.00 17.66 0.17
CA GLY A 130 0.07 18.63 1.27
C GLY A 130 -1.28 19.22 1.68
N THR A 131 -2.23 18.35 2.02
CA THR A 131 -3.48 18.81 2.66
C THR A 131 -3.18 19.42 4.02
N GLN A 132 -3.85 20.54 4.33
CA GLN A 132 -3.82 21.14 5.65
C GLN A 132 -5.11 20.81 6.38
N LEU A 133 -4.99 20.01 7.44
CA LEU A 133 -6.09 19.78 8.36
C LEU A 133 -6.10 20.87 9.41
N TYR A 134 -7.17 21.67 9.43
CA TYR A 134 -7.39 22.61 10.51
C TYR A 134 -7.92 21.85 11.71
N VAL A 135 -7.16 21.87 12.81
CA VAL A 135 -7.57 21.30 14.09
C VAL A 135 -8.92 21.92 14.51
N GLY A 136 -9.89 21.08 14.81
CA GLY A 136 -11.23 21.51 15.24
C GLY A 136 -12.18 21.98 14.14
N LYS A 137 -11.80 21.94 12.87
CA LYS A 137 -12.68 22.25 11.73
C LYS A 137 -12.97 20.99 10.93
N LYS A 138 -14.24 20.80 10.55
CA LYS A 138 -14.69 19.67 9.69
C LYS A 138 -14.23 19.77 8.23
N ALA A 139 -13.42 20.76 7.90
CA ALA A 139 -12.91 21.00 6.57
C ALA A 139 -11.39 21.00 6.58
N PHE A 140 -10.80 20.47 5.54
CA PHE A 140 -9.40 20.63 5.22
C PHE A 140 -9.26 21.51 3.99
N SER A 141 -8.09 22.12 3.81
CA SER A 141 -7.71 22.80 2.57
C SER A 141 -6.37 22.28 2.09
N PHE A 142 -6.10 22.49 0.82
CA PHE A 142 -4.78 22.25 0.27
C PHE A 142 -3.86 23.43 0.60
N SER A 143 -2.56 23.19 0.73
CA SER A 143 -1.59 24.26 0.94
C SER A 143 -1.65 25.25 -0.23
N SER A 144 -1.65 26.54 0.08
CA SER A 144 -1.58 27.60 -0.94
C SER A 144 -0.23 27.53 -1.68
N GLY A 145 -0.26 27.63 -2.99
CA GLY A 145 0.96 27.74 -3.80
C GLY A 145 1.28 26.54 -4.67
N TRP A 146 0.52 25.48 -4.60
CA TRP A 146 0.63 24.38 -5.54
C TRP A 146 -0.05 24.76 -6.86
N ASP A 147 0.74 24.72 -7.91
CA ASP A 147 0.26 25.05 -9.23
C ASP A 147 -0.22 23.79 -9.95
N HIS A 148 -1.43 23.83 -10.51
CA HIS A 148 -1.97 22.83 -11.42
C HIS A 148 -1.06 22.53 -12.60
N THR A 149 -0.08 23.37 -12.89
CA THR A 149 0.89 23.17 -13.98
C THR A 149 1.67 21.87 -13.85
N TYR A 150 1.77 21.28 -12.67
CA TYR A 150 2.38 19.96 -12.53
C TYR A 150 1.50 18.86 -13.11
N ALA A 151 0.22 18.84 -12.85
CA ALA A 151 -0.73 17.92 -13.46
C ALA A 151 -0.87 18.19 -14.97
N GLY A 152 -0.80 19.46 -15.40
CA GLY A 152 -0.97 19.88 -16.79
C GLY A 152 0.15 19.52 -17.77
N LYS A 153 1.27 18.96 -17.31
CA LYS A 153 2.41 18.64 -18.20
C LYS A 153 2.43 17.18 -18.69
N GLY A 154 1.33 16.67 -19.12
CA GLY A 154 1.26 15.36 -19.75
C GLY A 154 0.86 14.22 -18.84
N PHE A 155 0.30 14.53 -17.68
CA PHE A 155 -0.23 13.53 -16.76
C PHE A 155 -1.71 13.27 -16.96
N LYS A 156 -2.10 12.05 -16.61
CA LYS A 156 -3.49 11.71 -16.42
C LYS A 156 -3.98 12.40 -15.15
N ASP A 157 -4.92 13.28 -15.32
CA ASP A 157 -5.72 13.91 -14.27
C ASP A 157 -7.16 13.52 -14.56
N TYR A 158 -7.77 12.73 -13.69
CA TYR A 158 -9.11 12.19 -13.88
C TYR A 158 -10.14 13.29 -14.18
N HIS A 159 -10.07 14.40 -13.46
CA HIS A 159 -11.01 15.51 -13.67
C HIS A 159 -10.87 16.13 -15.05
N PHE A 160 -9.62 16.33 -15.50
CA PHE A 160 -9.36 16.83 -16.84
C PHE A 160 -9.78 15.84 -17.94
N ASP A 161 -9.44 14.56 -17.77
CA ASP A 161 -9.82 13.51 -18.72
C ASP A 161 -11.35 13.36 -18.82
N ARG A 162 -12.05 13.60 -17.71
CA ARG A 162 -13.50 13.42 -17.63
C ARG A 162 -14.31 14.66 -18.04
N PHE A 163 -13.83 15.85 -17.67
CA PHE A 163 -14.59 17.10 -17.80
C PHE A 163 -13.91 18.16 -18.69
N GLY A 164 -12.71 17.90 -19.20
CA GLY A 164 -11.94 18.81 -20.06
C GLY A 164 -11.31 19.99 -19.33
N THR A 165 -11.39 20.03 -18.00
CA THR A 165 -10.79 21.06 -17.14
C THR A 165 -10.16 20.43 -15.92
N HIS A 166 -9.12 21.06 -15.37
CA HIS A 166 -8.54 20.62 -14.09
C HIS A 166 -9.46 20.98 -12.92
N ALA A 167 -9.53 20.10 -11.92
CA ALA A 167 -10.26 20.39 -10.71
C ALA A 167 -9.67 21.62 -9.99
N LYS A 168 -10.51 22.42 -9.37
CA LYS A 168 -10.03 23.35 -8.36
C LYS A 168 -9.59 22.55 -7.13
N TYR A 169 -8.47 22.92 -6.54
CA TYR A 169 -7.93 22.25 -5.38
C TYR A 169 -8.74 22.59 -4.11
N THR A 170 -9.88 21.95 -4.00
CA THR A 170 -10.78 22.08 -2.85
C THR A 170 -11.15 20.70 -2.32
N ALA A 171 -11.45 20.65 -1.03
CA ALA A 171 -11.94 19.43 -0.39
C ALA A 171 -13.24 18.91 -1.05
N GLU A 172 -14.11 19.82 -1.46
CA GLU A 172 -15.38 19.46 -2.10
C GLU A 172 -15.15 18.79 -3.46
N ASN A 173 -14.28 19.34 -4.31
CA ASN A 173 -13.98 18.72 -5.60
C ASN A 173 -13.31 17.35 -5.43
N MET A 174 -12.48 17.16 -4.42
CA MET A 174 -11.92 15.82 -4.13
C MET A 174 -13.04 14.83 -3.76
N VAL A 175 -14.02 15.24 -2.99
CA VAL A 175 -15.19 14.42 -2.66
C VAL A 175 -15.97 14.10 -3.93
N ASP A 176 -16.21 15.08 -4.79
CA ASP A 176 -16.94 14.92 -6.05
C ASP A 176 -16.23 13.96 -7.02
N ASP A 177 -14.91 14.06 -7.13
CA ASP A 177 -14.12 13.18 -8.00
C ASP A 177 -14.06 11.74 -7.45
N ILE A 178 -13.94 11.57 -6.13
CA ILE A 178 -14.03 10.24 -5.52
C ILE A 178 -15.43 9.65 -5.71
N GLU A 179 -16.50 10.43 -5.51
CA GLU A 179 -17.86 10.00 -5.76
C GLU A 179 -18.03 9.56 -7.21
N SER A 180 -17.55 10.38 -8.16
CA SER A 180 -17.65 10.13 -9.59
C SER A 180 -16.92 8.84 -9.99
N VAL A 181 -15.66 8.66 -9.61
CA VAL A 181 -14.88 7.48 -9.98
C VAL A 181 -15.45 6.19 -9.39
N VAL A 182 -15.99 6.25 -8.17
CA VAL A 182 -16.65 5.08 -7.54
C VAL A 182 -17.95 4.74 -8.26
N LEU A 183 -18.78 5.73 -8.59
CA LEU A 183 -20.04 5.51 -9.29
C LEU A 183 -19.85 5.02 -10.73
N GLU A 184 -18.85 5.53 -11.44
CA GLU A 184 -18.52 5.06 -12.79
C GLU A 184 -18.10 3.60 -12.81
N TYR A 185 -17.24 3.23 -11.88
CA TYR A 185 -16.69 1.89 -11.86
C TYR A 185 -17.59 0.88 -11.11
N ARG A 186 -18.31 1.33 -10.08
CA ARG A 186 -19.16 0.52 -9.20
C ARG A 186 -18.44 -0.73 -8.67
N PRO A 187 -17.39 -0.58 -7.87
CA PRO A 187 -16.63 -1.71 -7.34
C PRO A 187 -17.46 -2.57 -6.38
N ASP A 188 -17.26 -3.89 -6.41
CA ASP A 188 -17.77 -4.82 -5.39
C ASP A 188 -16.96 -4.70 -4.08
N TYR A 189 -15.65 -4.45 -4.22
CA TYR A 189 -14.71 -4.27 -3.10
C TYR A 189 -13.97 -2.95 -3.24
N ILE A 190 -13.83 -2.24 -2.14
CA ILE A 190 -12.99 -1.05 -2.05
C ILE A 190 -11.97 -1.26 -0.94
N LEU A 191 -10.70 -1.21 -1.29
CA LEU A 191 -9.59 -1.17 -0.35
C LEU A 191 -9.17 0.29 -0.21
N ALA A 192 -9.42 0.89 0.94
CA ALA A 192 -9.17 2.32 1.13
C ALA A 192 -8.20 2.57 2.29
N LYS A 193 -7.29 3.51 2.06
CA LYS A 193 -6.42 4.02 3.12
C LYS A 193 -7.26 4.68 4.19
N ASP A 194 -6.95 4.38 5.45
CA ASP A 194 -7.53 5.09 6.58
C ASP A 194 -6.59 6.18 7.07
N PHE A 195 -7.09 7.03 7.96
CA PHE A 195 -6.28 8.09 8.54
C PHE A 195 -5.20 7.51 9.49
N ASP A 196 -4.07 8.16 9.47
CA ASP A 196 -2.98 7.99 10.42
C ASP A 196 -2.38 9.37 10.76
N THR A 197 -1.11 9.44 11.10
CA THR A 197 -0.46 10.71 11.43
C THR A 197 -0.22 11.63 10.22
N HIS A 198 -0.32 11.11 8.98
CA HIS A 198 -0.09 11.92 7.78
C HIS A 198 -1.33 12.73 7.39
N THR A 199 -1.15 14.02 7.09
CA THR A 199 -2.27 14.93 6.79
C THR A 199 -3.05 14.53 5.55
N ASP A 200 -2.37 14.08 4.49
CA ASP A 200 -3.03 13.67 3.25
C ASP A 200 -3.83 12.37 3.43
N HIS A 201 -3.34 11.43 4.26
CA HIS A 201 -4.10 10.23 4.58
C HIS A 201 -5.42 10.58 5.26
N ARG A 202 -5.39 11.54 6.19
CA ARG A 202 -6.59 12.06 6.85
C ARG A 202 -7.51 12.77 5.86
N GLY A 203 -6.95 13.66 5.03
CA GLY A 203 -7.71 14.41 4.03
C GLY A 203 -8.43 13.50 3.03
N VAL A 204 -7.73 12.53 2.48
CA VAL A 204 -8.30 11.56 1.55
C VAL A 204 -9.30 10.63 2.24
N SER A 205 -9.02 10.17 3.47
CA SER A 205 -9.96 9.36 4.23
C SER A 205 -11.27 10.11 4.52
N ILE A 206 -11.19 11.39 4.91
CA ILE A 206 -12.38 12.24 5.12
C ILE A 206 -13.17 12.42 3.83
N SER A 207 -12.49 12.69 2.72
CA SER A 207 -13.14 12.86 1.42
C SER A 207 -13.82 11.57 0.96
N PHE A 208 -13.15 10.44 1.13
CA PHE A 208 -13.69 9.13 0.83
C PHE A 208 -14.96 8.83 1.65
N GLU A 209 -14.94 9.08 2.96
CA GLU A 209 -16.10 8.85 3.82
C GLU A 209 -17.30 9.73 3.42
N LYS A 210 -17.05 11.00 3.07
CA LYS A 210 -18.10 11.90 2.57
C LYS A 210 -18.65 11.44 1.22
N ALA A 211 -17.79 11.02 0.30
CA ALA A 211 -18.22 10.48 -0.99
C ALA A 211 -19.07 9.23 -0.80
N MET A 212 -18.62 8.29 0.03
CA MET A 212 -19.39 7.07 0.33
C MET A 212 -20.72 7.36 1.00
N GLU A 213 -20.80 8.35 1.89
CA GLU A 213 -22.06 8.80 2.47
C GLU A 213 -23.05 9.24 1.39
N ARG A 214 -22.59 10.06 0.43
CA ARG A 214 -23.42 10.54 -0.67
C ARG A 214 -23.88 9.39 -1.57
N ILE A 215 -22.95 8.51 -1.95
CA ILE A 215 -23.23 7.34 -2.79
C ILE A 215 -24.29 6.45 -2.16
N LEU A 216 -24.11 6.06 -0.90
CA LEU A 216 -25.02 5.16 -0.21
C LEU A 216 -26.40 5.77 0.05
N LYS A 217 -26.50 7.10 0.16
CA LYS A 217 -27.79 7.81 0.23
C LYS A 217 -28.51 7.83 -1.13
N LYS A 218 -27.76 7.98 -2.24
CA LYS A 218 -28.33 8.07 -3.59
C LYS A 218 -28.65 6.70 -4.18
N GLU A 219 -27.82 5.70 -3.90
CA GLU A 219 -27.80 4.39 -4.55
C GLU A 219 -28.17 3.29 -3.53
N SER A 220 -29.42 3.22 -3.14
CA SER A 220 -29.92 2.31 -2.08
C SER A 220 -29.65 0.80 -2.31
N GLY A 221 -29.41 0.39 -3.56
CA GLY A 221 -29.10 -1.01 -3.92
C GLY A 221 -27.61 -1.29 -4.07
N TYR A 222 -26.73 -0.30 -3.86
CA TYR A 222 -25.30 -0.46 -3.99
C TYR A 222 -24.66 -0.67 -2.62
N THR A 223 -24.12 -1.85 -2.38
CA THR A 223 -23.52 -2.25 -1.09
C THR A 223 -22.13 -2.81 -1.28
N PRO A 224 -21.13 -1.96 -1.61
CA PRO A 224 -19.75 -2.43 -1.78
C PRO A 224 -19.18 -2.87 -0.43
N LYS A 225 -18.32 -3.89 -0.45
CA LYS A 225 -17.53 -4.25 0.73
C LYS A 225 -16.33 -3.31 0.83
N VAL A 226 -16.36 -2.39 1.79
CA VAL A 226 -15.27 -1.45 2.02
C VAL A 226 -14.37 -1.96 3.14
N LEU A 227 -13.10 -2.13 2.83
CA LEU A 227 -12.04 -2.55 3.73
C LEU A 227 -11.06 -1.40 3.92
N LYS A 228 -10.89 -0.98 5.16
CA LYS A 228 -10.03 0.15 5.56
C LYS A 228 -8.69 -0.37 6.08
N CYS A 229 -7.59 0.26 5.67
CA CYS A 229 -6.25 -0.11 6.09
C CYS A 229 -5.41 1.12 6.41
N PHE A 230 -4.58 1.03 7.44
CA PHE A 230 -3.67 2.09 7.86
C PHE A 230 -2.30 1.88 7.21
N GLY A 231 -1.75 2.87 6.53
CA GLY A 231 -0.48 2.74 5.84
C GLY A 231 0.75 2.86 6.72
N TYR A 232 0.77 3.83 7.60
CA TYR A 232 1.86 4.01 8.56
C TYR A 232 1.57 3.39 9.92
N SER A 233 0.59 2.53 9.99
CA SER A 233 0.26 1.91 11.23
C SER A 233 1.42 1.14 11.80
N LEU A 234 1.68 1.42 13.03
CA LEU A 234 2.63 0.73 13.85
C LEU A 234 2.00 -0.48 14.56
N ALA A 235 0.65 -0.57 14.51
CA ALA A 235 -0.10 -1.58 15.26
C ALA A 235 0.21 -3.02 14.82
N TRP A 236 0.60 -3.22 13.57
CA TRP A 236 1.00 -4.53 13.07
C TRP A 236 2.32 -4.47 12.31
N LYS A 237 3.25 -3.67 12.72
CA LYS A 237 4.60 -3.88 12.25
C LYS A 237 4.88 -5.36 12.33
N SER A 238 4.84 -6.03 11.17
CA SER A 238 5.73 -7.15 11.10
C SER A 238 7.08 -6.52 11.43
N LYS A 239 7.82 -7.12 12.28
CA LYS A 239 9.25 -6.96 12.22
C LYS A 239 9.68 -8.07 11.27
N PRO A 240 9.79 -7.85 9.99
CA PRO A 240 10.73 -8.62 9.28
C PRO A 240 12.01 -8.09 9.89
N ASP A 241 12.62 -8.86 10.67
CA ASP A 241 14.02 -8.86 10.69
C ASP A 241 14.39 -8.92 9.21
N PHE A 242 15.01 -7.90 8.66
CA PHE A 242 15.46 -7.89 7.25
C PHE A 242 16.40 -9.09 6.98
N TYR A 243 16.88 -9.68 8.05
CA TYR A 243 17.68 -10.89 8.14
C TYR A 243 16.89 -12.08 8.68
N ALA A 244 15.74 -11.87 9.25
CA ALA A 244 14.90 -12.95 9.69
C ALA A 244 14.04 -13.36 8.50
N LEU A 245 14.25 -14.36 8.11
CA LEU A 245 13.63 -15.53 7.56
C LEU A 245 12.12 -15.68 7.86
N ASN A 246 11.46 -14.62 8.36
CA ASN A 246 10.15 -14.75 8.96
C ASN A 246 9.18 -13.71 8.43
N ILE A 247 8.64 -13.98 7.25
CA ILE A 247 7.35 -13.38 6.88
C ILE A 247 6.30 -14.05 7.77
N LYS A 248 5.96 -13.41 8.89
CA LYS A 248 4.97 -13.97 9.82
C LYS A 248 3.59 -13.47 9.44
N SER A 249 2.65 -14.39 9.40
CA SER A 249 1.24 -14.05 9.40
C SER A 249 0.87 -13.31 10.69
N THR A 250 -0.06 -12.37 10.57
CA THR A 250 -0.62 -11.66 11.72
C THR A 250 -1.44 -12.57 12.65
N VAL A 251 -1.80 -13.79 12.24
CA VAL A 251 -2.45 -14.79 13.10
C VAL A 251 -1.64 -15.08 14.35
N MET A 252 -0.33 -15.16 14.19
CA MET A 252 0.58 -15.51 15.28
C MET A 252 0.97 -14.33 16.16
N GLN A 253 0.43 -13.13 15.88
CA GLN A 253 0.77 -11.92 16.62
C GLN A 253 -0.39 -11.51 17.52
N ASP A 254 -0.21 -11.67 18.84
CA ASP A 254 -1.08 -11.08 19.84
C ASP A 254 -0.65 -9.60 20.04
N ARG A 255 -1.25 -8.72 19.23
CA ARG A 255 -0.91 -7.29 19.23
C ARG A 255 -1.68 -6.48 20.25
N GLU A 256 -2.79 -7.01 20.80
CA GLU A 256 -3.50 -6.32 21.88
C GLU A 256 -2.66 -6.21 23.16
N LYS A 257 -1.70 -7.10 23.34
CA LYS A 257 -0.74 -7.02 24.45
C LYS A 257 0.43 -6.07 24.21
N ASN A 258 0.66 -5.69 22.98
CA ASN A 258 1.75 -4.79 22.56
C ASN A 258 1.19 -3.50 21.99
N ASN A 259 0.15 -2.97 22.59
CA ASN A 259 -0.47 -1.71 22.17
C ASN A 259 0.59 -0.64 21.95
N ASP A 260 0.73 -0.20 20.69
CA ASP A 260 1.37 1.06 20.41
C ASP A 260 0.31 2.15 20.71
N PRO A 261 0.50 2.96 21.77
CA PRO A 261 -0.49 3.96 22.18
C PRO A 261 -0.81 4.98 21.09
N SER A 262 0.01 5.09 20.04
CA SER A 262 -0.27 5.94 18.89
C SER A 262 -1.47 5.48 18.05
N TYR A 263 -2.02 4.30 18.33
CA TYR A 263 -3.15 3.70 17.62
C TYR A 263 -4.30 3.25 18.53
N GLU A 264 -4.35 3.73 19.73
CA GLU A 264 -5.57 3.68 20.52
C GLU A 264 -6.65 4.49 19.81
N THR A 265 -7.30 3.82 18.88
CA THR A 265 -8.59 4.31 18.43
C THR A 265 -9.58 3.85 19.48
N ASP A 266 -10.23 4.77 20.17
CA ASP A 266 -11.39 4.49 21.04
C ASP A 266 -12.56 3.85 20.26
N VAL A 267 -12.35 3.58 18.99
CA VAL A 267 -13.36 3.04 18.10
C VAL A 267 -13.29 1.52 18.13
N PRO A 268 -14.25 0.83 18.77
CA PRO A 268 -14.21 -0.62 18.96
C PRO A 268 -14.05 -1.44 17.68
N GLN A 269 -14.50 -0.91 16.54
CA GLN A 269 -14.41 -1.58 15.24
C GLN A 269 -12.97 -1.75 14.75
N TYR A 270 -12.03 -0.91 15.19
CA TYR A 270 -10.62 -0.98 14.81
C TYR A 270 -9.77 -1.78 15.79
N ARG A 271 -10.41 -2.45 16.75
CA ARG A 271 -9.67 -3.36 17.62
C ARG A 271 -9.04 -4.49 16.82
N TRP A 272 -7.88 -4.91 17.25
CA TRP A 272 -7.12 -5.97 16.58
C TRP A 272 -7.93 -7.24 16.32
N ASN A 273 -8.77 -7.63 17.26
CA ASN A 273 -9.64 -8.82 17.15
C ASN A 273 -10.74 -8.69 16.10
N ASN A 274 -11.08 -7.47 15.70
CA ASN A 274 -12.10 -7.19 14.66
C ASN A 274 -11.51 -7.06 13.26
N ARG A 275 -10.20 -7.32 13.10
CA ARG A 275 -9.55 -7.21 11.80
C ARG A 275 -10.06 -8.24 10.79
N VAL A 276 -10.08 -7.84 9.55
CA VAL A 276 -10.28 -8.71 8.40
C VAL A 276 -8.92 -9.05 7.82
N ARG A 277 -8.60 -10.31 7.73
CA ARG A 277 -7.36 -10.78 7.12
C ARG A 277 -7.61 -11.24 5.71
N LEU A 278 -6.79 -10.78 4.78
CA LEU A 278 -6.66 -11.35 3.46
C LEU A 278 -5.33 -12.12 3.41
N PRO A 279 -5.38 -13.45 3.44
CA PRO A 279 -4.17 -14.26 3.40
C PRO A 279 -3.53 -14.17 2.00
N ILE A 280 -2.22 -14.27 1.97
CA ILE A 280 -1.45 -14.17 0.72
C ILE A 280 -1.56 -15.50 -0.04
N ASP A 281 -1.55 -15.42 -1.37
CA ASP A 281 -1.37 -16.59 -2.23
C ASP A 281 0.01 -17.22 -1.97
N LYS A 282 0.05 -18.53 -1.73
CA LYS A 282 1.29 -19.29 -1.49
C LYS A 282 2.36 -19.07 -2.55
N LYS A 283 1.96 -18.85 -3.80
CA LYS A 283 2.90 -18.57 -4.89
C LYS A 283 3.47 -17.16 -4.85
N SER A 284 2.79 -16.23 -4.19
CA SER A 284 3.26 -14.86 -4.00
C SER A 284 4.21 -14.75 -2.80
N LEU A 285 4.13 -15.69 -1.87
CA LEU A 285 5.13 -15.85 -0.82
C LEU A 285 6.45 -16.24 -1.48
N SER A 286 7.38 -15.32 -1.46
CA SER A 286 8.68 -15.53 -2.07
C SER A 286 9.62 -16.21 -1.08
N HIS A 287 10.53 -17.02 -1.62
CA HIS A 287 11.61 -17.64 -0.85
C HIS A 287 12.68 -16.65 -0.38
N SER A 288 12.60 -15.40 -0.82
CA SER A 288 13.49 -14.31 -0.43
C SER A 288 12.79 -12.98 -0.65
N ILE A 289 12.96 -12.04 0.28
CA ILE A 289 12.40 -10.68 0.14
C ILE A 289 12.79 -10.03 -1.19
N LEU A 290 14.01 -10.26 -1.67
CA LEU A 290 14.50 -9.74 -2.95
C LEU A 290 13.78 -10.33 -4.16
N ARG A 291 13.15 -11.48 -4.02
CA ARG A 291 12.34 -12.13 -5.07
C ARG A 291 10.87 -11.79 -4.96
N CYS A 292 10.44 -11.28 -3.81
CA CYS A 292 9.07 -10.86 -3.58
C CYS A 292 8.63 -9.84 -4.63
N SER A 293 7.47 -10.04 -5.24
CA SER A 293 6.93 -9.12 -6.25
C SER A 293 6.67 -7.75 -5.67
N GLU A 294 6.19 -7.69 -4.45
CA GLU A 294 5.95 -6.42 -3.74
C GLU A 294 7.25 -5.65 -3.47
N TYR A 295 8.33 -6.33 -3.04
CA TYR A 295 9.63 -5.67 -2.87
C TYR A 295 10.14 -5.10 -4.19
N LYS A 296 9.98 -5.84 -5.29
CA LYS A 296 10.34 -5.36 -6.63
C LYS A 296 9.52 -4.15 -7.06
N ALA A 297 8.23 -4.17 -6.75
CA ALA A 297 7.35 -3.04 -7.01
C ALA A 297 7.75 -1.81 -6.18
N LEU A 298 8.00 -1.98 -4.88
CA LEU A 298 8.51 -0.91 -4.01
C LEU A 298 9.84 -0.33 -4.51
N SER A 299 10.68 -1.16 -5.13
CA SER A 299 11.96 -0.71 -5.67
C SER A 299 11.82 0.19 -6.91
N GLU A 300 10.66 0.24 -7.55
CA GLU A 300 10.37 1.19 -8.64
C GLU A 300 10.14 2.62 -8.13
N HIS A 301 9.77 2.79 -6.86
CA HIS A 301 9.59 4.10 -6.22
C HIS A 301 10.93 4.66 -5.72
N LEU A 302 11.85 4.88 -6.65
CA LEU A 302 13.22 5.33 -6.35
C LEU A 302 13.24 6.71 -5.69
N SER A 303 12.36 7.62 -6.12
CA SER A 303 12.28 8.97 -5.58
C SER A 303 11.84 9.01 -4.11
N GLN A 304 11.20 7.94 -3.62
CA GLN A 304 10.67 7.82 -2.27
C GLN A 304 11.47 6.85 -1.40
N TYR A 305 12.43 6.13 -1.98
CA TYR A 305 13.12 5.03 -1.30
C TYR A 305 12.15 4.03 -0.66
N ALA A 306 11.03 3.74 -1.36
CA ALA A 306 9.92 2.98 -0.78
C ALA A 306 10.30 1.54 -0.40
N TYR A 307 11.35 0.98 -0.99
CA TYR A 307 11.91 -0.32 -0.57
C TYR A 307 12.30 -0.34 0.92
N CYS A 308 12.58 0.82 1.54
CA CYS A 308 12.82 0.92 2.97
C CYS A 308 11.58 0.65 3.82
N TYR A 309 10.38 0.68 3.23
CA TYR A 309 9.14 0.34 3.91
C TYR A 309 8.81 -1.16 3.88
N SER A 310 9.57 -1.95 3.13
CA SER A 310 9.33 -3.37 2.94
C SER A 310 9.12 -4.12 4.26
N GLU A 311 9.86 -3.77 5.30
CA GLU A 311 9.69 -4.34 6.64
C GLU A 311 8.33 -4.02 7.31
N ARG A 312 7.58 -3.08 6.80
CA ARG A 312 6.25 -2.75 7.36
C ARG A 312 5.12 -3.47 6.68
N ILE A 313 5.32 -3.91 5.45
CA ILE A 313 4.25 -4.32 4.56
C ILE A 313 4.37 -5.75 4.05
N ILE A 314 5.57 -6.32 4.01
CA ILE A 314 5.74 -7.71 3.58
C ILE A 314 5.38 -8.63 4.74
N ASN A 315 4.15 -9.10 4.72
CA ASN A 315 3.56 -9.99 5.71
C ASN A 315 2.95 -11.22 5.03
N GLY A 316 2.66 -12.25 5.82
CA GLY A 316 1.90 -13.43 5.36
C GLY A 316 0.40 -13.15 5.13
N ASP A 317 -0.06 -11.95 5.39
CA ASP A 317 -1.43 -11.49 5.16
C ASP A 317 -1.52 -9.97 5.14
N SER A 318 -2.52 -9.45 4.44
CA SER A 318 -2.92 -8.05 4.55
C SER A 318 -4.07 -7.89 5.54
N VAL A 319 -4.00 -6.84 6.35
CA VAL A 319 -4.92 -6.61 7.46
C VAL A 319 -5.77 -5.37 7.20
N TYR A 320 -7.06 -5.54 7.37
CA TYR A 320 -8.06 -4.51 7.16
C TYR A 320 -9.11 -4.51 8.28
N TRP A 321 -9.93 -3.48 8.29
CA TRP A 321 -11.16 -3.41 9.08
C TRP A 321 -12.33 -3.08 8.17
N ASN A 322 -13.49 -3.68 8.45
CA ASN A 322 -14.71 -3.32 7.73
C ASN A 322 -15.07 -1.87 8.03
N ARG A 323 -15.36 -1.09 6.99
CA ARG A 323 -16.02 0.18 7.17
C ARG A 323 -17.43 -0.08 7.72
N ARG A 324 -17.86 0.73 8.66
CA ARG A 324 -19.25 0.74 9.07
C ARG A 324 -20.08 1.42 7.98
N THR A 325 -21.04 0.66 7.43
CA THR A 325 -21.97 1.17 6.42
C THR A 325 -23.31 1.58 7.03
N ASP A 326 -23.54 1.24 8.29
CA ASP A 326 -24.76 1.50 9.05
C ASP A 326 -24.79 2.89 9.70
N SER A 327 -23.64 3.49 9.95
CA SER A 327 -23.51 4.87 10.41
C SER A 327 -22.67 5.67 9.44
N LEU A 328 -23.33 6.45 8.62
CA LEU A 328 -22.69 7.36 7.65
C LEU A 328 -22.13 8.63 8.33
N THR A 329 -22.05 8.63 9.62
CA THR A 329 -21.41 9.72 10.37
C THR A 329 -19.94 9.41 10.50
N TYR A 330 -19.15 10.06 9.68
CA TYR A 330 -17.77 10.31 10.03
C TYR A 330 -17.81 11.18 11.31
N ASN A 331 -17.52 10.56 12.44
CA ASN A 331 -17.29 11.34 13.65
C ASN A 331 -15.95 12.07 13.46
N ALA A 332 -16.05 13.31 12.95
CA ALA A 332 -14.93 14.24 12.89
C ALA A 332 -14.43 14.66 14.30
N ASP A 333 -15.04 14.12 15.32
CA ASP A 333 -14.71 14.32 16.73
C ASP A 333 -13.59 13.37 17.21
N ILE A 334 -12.87 12.70 16.32
CA ILE A 334 -11.58 12.16 16.68
C ILE A 334 -10.69 13.36 16.96
N SER A 335 -10.72 13.80 18.21
CA SER A 335 -9.82 14.80 18.75
C SER A 335 -8.41 14.27 18.50
N VAL A 336 -7.75 14.86 17.51
CA VAL A 336 -6.31 14.75 17.41
C VAL A 336 -5.80 15.41 18.67
N SER A 337 -5.34 14.62 19.63
CA SER A 337 -4.58 15.16 20.74
C SER A 337 -3.49 16.03 20.14
N SER A 338 -3.41 17.26 20.54
CA SER A 338 -2.51 18.31 20.09
C SER A 338 -1.03 18.03 20.45
N GLY A 339 -0.57 16.81 20.27
CA GLY A 339 0.68 16.33 20.81
C GLY A 339 1.85 16.20 19.83
N ASP A 340 1.70 16.49 18.54
CA ASP A 340 2.85 16.34 17.64
C ASP A 340 2.90 17.43 16.56
N ALA A 341 3.19 18.65 17.01
CA ALA A 341 3.81 19.68 16.20
C ALA A 341 5.25 19.87 16.71
N SER A 342 6.17 19.01 16.28
CA SER A 342 7.61 19.30 16.33
C SER A 342 8.33 18.58 15.20
#